data_1b1165cf7258fb5a8b58ee83d76f974d
#
_entry.id   1b1165cf7258fb5a8b58ee83d76f974d
#
_cell.length_a   1.000
_cell.length_b   1.000
_cell.length_c   1.000
_cell.angle_alpha   90.00
_cell.angle_beta   90.00
_cell.angle_gamma   90.00
#
_symmetry.space_group_name_H-M   'P 1'
#
loop_
_entity.id
_entity.type
_entity.pdbx_description
1 polymer ?
#
loop_
_entity_poly.entity_id
_entity_poly.type
_entity_poly.pdbx_seq_one_letter_code
_entity_poly.pdbx_strand_id
1 'polypeptide(L)'
;MAIQWYPGHMTSARKKAEETMEFIDIVIEVLDARLPAASHNPMIDEMRLFRQRPNLKILNKADLADPVATQAWLNYFNAQPNTKAVALSCKKAGDAKKIPALCRKLAQHRGTHLKPLRMMIMGIPNVGKSTLMNALLNRRVAKVGDEPAVTKSQQRFDLDDTMNITDTPGMMWPKIEHDSDGFMLAASHAIGRNAVIDEDVALFLADNLLKTYPDLLNIRYKLDEMKLDASKMDGVDLLEAIAKRRSYKRHDGLWDTEKTAVTFLTDYRHGAIGRVSLETPISRTEMINAASKQEAPTTYTDHTD
;
A
#
# COMPACT_ATOMS: atom_id res chain seq x y z
N MET A 1 17.63 1.85 10.15
CA MET A 1 18.07 2.60 8.91
C MET A 1 16.81 3.05 8.20
N ALA A 2 16.63 4.36 7.99
CA ALA A 2 15.43 4.88 7.34
C ALA A 2 15.41 4.48 5.85
N ILE A 3 14.34 3.80 5.42
CA ILE A 3 14.14 3.44 4.01
C ILE A 3 13.62 4.66 3.28
N GLN A 4 14.35 5.13 2.26
CA GLN A 4 13.95 6.24 1.39
C GLN A 4 14.08 5.81 -0.07
N TRP A 5 13.05 6.10 -0.86
CA TRP A 5 13.03 5.73 -2.28
C TRP A 5 12.21 6.72 -3.11
N TYR A 6 12.90 7.59 -3.81
CA TYR A 6 12.30 8.58 -4.71
C TYR A 6 13.14 8.71 -5.99
N PRO A 7 12.95 7.82 -6.97
CA PRO A 7 13.65 7.89 -8.25
C PRO A 7 13.37 9.20 -9.00
N GLY A 8 14.38 9.72 -9.71
CA GLY A 8 14.31 11.04 -10.37
C GLY A 8 13.15 11.22 -11.37
N HIS A 9 12.68 10.13 -12.00
CA HIS A 9 11.50 10.19 -12.89
C HIS A 9 10.19 10.54 -12.16
N MET A 10 10.12 10.38 -10.83
CA MET A 10 8.93 10.74 -10.05
C MET A 10 8.73 12.25 -9.95
N THR A 11 9.79 13.05 -10.00
CA THR A 11 9.69 14.52 -10.03
C THR A 11 8.95 14.99 -11.28
N SER A 12 9.29 14.46 -12.44
CA SER A 12 8.61 14.80 -13.69
C SER A 12 7.16 14.29 -13.73
N ALA A 13 6.91 13.10 -13.16
CA ALA A 13 5.56 12.56 -13.02
C ALA A 13 4.68 13.43 -12.10
N ARG A 14 5.23 13.93 -10.98
CA ARG A 14 4.54 14.86 -10.08
C ARG A 14 4.13 16.14 -10.81
N LYS A 15 5.07 16.82 -11.47
CA LYS A 15 4.79 18.06 -12.22
C LYS A 15 3.66 17.86 -13.23
N LYS A 16 3.72 16.78 -14.00
CA LYS A 16 2.68 16.46 -14.99
C LYS A 16 1.34 16.13 -14.33
N ALA A 17 1.33 15.49 -13.16
CA ALA A 17 0.11 15.24 -12.42
C ALA A 17 -0.54 16.54 -11.92
N GLU A 18 0.26 17.49 -11.41
CA GLU A 18 -0.19 18.82 -10.99
C GLU A 18 -0.85 19.60 -12.15
N GLU A 19 -0.20 19.62 -13.33
CA GLU A 19 -0.73 20.25 -14.55
C GLU A 19 -2.05 19.59 -14.99
N THR A 20 -2.11 18.27 -14.98
CA THR A 20 -3.30 17.51 -15.38
C THR A 20 -4.47 17.68 -14.41
N MET A 21 -4.18 17.83 -13.10
CA MET A 21 -5.18 17.99 -12.04
C MET A 21 -6.12 19.18 -12.27
N GLU A 22 -5.67 20.18 -12.99
CA GLU A 22 -6.53 21.34 -13.37
C GLU A 22 -7.77 20.90 -14.13
N PHE A 23 -7.64 19.91 -14.98
CA PHE A 23 -8.68 19.43 -15.88
C PHE A 23 -9.46 18.23 -15.33
N ILE A 24 -9.13 17.75 -14.14
CA ILE A 24 -9.74 16.57 -13.51
C ILE A 24 -10.93 16.98 -12.64
N ASP A 25 -11.96 16.18 -12.62
CA ASP A 25 -13.17 16.38 -11.81
C ASP A 25 -13.14 15.53 -10.53
N ILE A 26 -12.46 14.38 -10.55
CA ILE A 26 -12.35 13.46 -9.41
C ILE A 26 -11.02 12.71 -9.45
N VAL A 27 -10.42 12.51 -8.27
CA VAL A 27 -9.24 11.67 -8.08
C VAL A 27 -9.68 10.29 -7.59
N ILE A 28 -9.15 9.24 -8.20
CA ILE A 28 -9.25 7.86 -7.74
C ILE A 28 -7.89 7.49 -7.17
N GLU A 29 -7.77 7.42 -5.86
CA GLU A 29 -6.55 7.00 -5.19
C GLU A 29 -6.63 5.51 -4.87
N VAL A 30 -5.67 4.74 -5.39
CA VAL A 30 -5.57 3.29 -5.15
C VAL A 30 -4.56 3.04 -4.04
N LEU A 31 -5.03 2.39 -2.97
CA LEU A 31 -4.27 2.02 -1.78
C LEU A 31 -4.16 0.49 -1.69
N ASP A 32 -3.15 -0.02 -0.98
CA ASP A 32 -3.11 -1.43 -0.59
C ASP A 32 -3.92 -1.63 0.70
N ALA A 33 -4.96 -2.46 0.66
CA ALA A 33 -5.87 -2.69 1.79
C ALA A 33 -5.17 -3.27 3.04
N ARG A 34 -3.95 -3.79 2.91
CA ARG A 34 -3.17 -4.33 4.03
C ARG A 34 -2.41 -3.24 4.81
N LEU A 35 -2.17 -2.08 4.17
CA LEU A 35 -1.42 -0.94 4.73
C LEU A 35 -1.98 0.38 4.15
N PRO A 36 -3.23 0.75 4.46
CA PRO A 36 -3.91 1.85 3.80
C PRO A 36 -3.31 3.23 4.10
N ALA A 37 -2.80 3.46 5.33
CA ALA A 37 -2.15 4.72 5.67
C ALA A 37 -0.73 4.80 5.10
N ALA A 38 0.08 3.74 5.25
CA ALA A 38 1.43 3.72 4.69
C ALA A 38 1.43 3.77 3.15
N SER A 39 0.39 3.26 2.47
CA SER A 39 0.25 3.36 1.01
C SER A 39 -0.43 4.64 0.51
N HIS A 40 -0.95 5.47 1.41
CA HIS A 40 -1.48 6.78 1.09
C HIS A 40 -0.35 7.77 0.77
N ASN A 41 -0.49 8.48 -0.35
CA ASN A 41 0.50 9.48 -0.75
C ASN A 41 0.01 10.90 -0.40
N PRO A 42 0.64 11.58 0.58
CA PRO A 42 0.22 12.92 1.02
C PRO A 42 0.24 13.97 -0.09
N MET A 43 1.11 13.82 -1.10
CA MET A 43 1.14 14.74 -2.25
C MET A 43 -0.15 14.67 -3.08
N ILE A 44 -0.83 13.51 -3.11
CA ILE A 44 -2.11 13.39 -3.82
C ILE A 44 -3.16 14.23 -3.13
N ASP A 45 -3.22 14.20 -1.79
CA ASP A 45 -4.13 15.04 -1.02
C ASP A 45 -3.80 16.54 -1.17
N GLU A 46 -2.53 16.91 -1.16
CA GLU A 46 -2.09 18.29 -1.41
C GLU A 46 -2.63 18.81 -2.77
N MET A 47 -2.35 18.07 -3.84
CA MET A 47 -2.77 18.46 -5.20
C MET A 47 -4.30 18.54 -5.36
N ARG A 48 -5.04 17.54 -4.86
CA ARG A 48 -6.49 17.49 -5.02
C ARG A 48 -7.22 18.52 -4.17
N LEU A 49 -6.76 18.76 -2.93
CA LEU A 49 -7.36 19.74 -2.01
C LEU A 49 -7.16 21.17 -2.53
N PHE A 50 -5.98 21.48 -3.05
CA PHE A 50 -5.71 22.76 -3.69
C PHE A 50 -6.70 23.05 -4.83
N ARG A 51 -7.13 22.02 -5.57
CA ARG A 51 -8.13 22.12 -6.65
C ARG A 51 -9.54 21.75 -6.20
N GLN A 52 -9.79 21.50 -4.92
CA GLN A 52 -11.08 21.10 -4.36
C GLN A 52 -11.69 19.87 -5.04
N ARG A 53 -10.86 18.89 -5.43
CA ARG A 53 -11.34 17.69 -6.11
C ARG A 53 -11.76 16.63 -5.08
N PRO A 54 -12.96 16.02 -5.25
CA PRO A 54 -13.35 14.88 -4.42
C PRO A 54 -12.43 13.68 -4.67
N ASN A 55 -12.32 12.81 -3.67
CA ASN A 55 -11.49 11.62 -3.70
C ASN A 55 -12.33 10.35 -3.57
N LEU A 56 -12.09 9.40 -4.48
CA LEU A 56 -12.51 8.02 -4.30
C LEU A 56 -11.29 7.19 -3.91
N LYS A 57 -11.21 6.78 -2.64
CA LYS A 57 -10.15 5.89 -2.16
C LYS A 57 -10.54 4.43 -2.39
N ILE A 58 -9.68 3.69 -3.09
CA ILE A 58 -9.87 2.27 -3.38
C ILE A 58 -8.88 1.46 -2.56
N LEU A 59 -9.35 0.76 -1.54
CA LEU A 59 -8.58 -0.20 -0.79
C LEU A 59 -8.53 -1.49 -1.61
N ASN A 60 -7.53 -1.57 -2.50
CA ASN A 60 -7.33 -2.72 -3.39
C ASN A 60 -6.62 -3.87 -2.66
N LYS A 61 -6.66 -5.07 -3.24
CA LYS A 61 -6.18 -6.32 -2.64
C LYS A 61 -6.92 -6.68 -1.34
N ALA A 62 -8.19 -6.30 -1.24
CA ALA A 62 -9.02 -6.59 -0.07
C ALA A 62 -9.21 -8.10 0.17
N ASP A 63 -8.98 -8.92 -0.85
CA ASP A 63 -8.91 -10.39 -0.75
C ASP A 63 -7.71 -10.89 0.07
N LEU A 64 -6.66 -10.09 0.23
CA LEU A 64 -5.46 -10.39 1.01
C LEU A 64 -5.44 -9.74 2.39
N ALA A 65 -6.32 -8.76 2.62
CA ALA A 65 -6.36 -7.97 3.84
C ALA A 65 -7.32 -8.54 4.89
N ASP A 66 -7.01 -8.26 6.16
CA ASP A 66 -7.91 -8.54 7.28
C ASP A 66 -9.24 -7.80 7.09
N PRO A 67 -10.40 -8.49 7.13
CA PRO A 67 -11.69 -7.85 6.92
C PRO A 67 -12.07 -6.86 8.02
N VAL A 68 -11.67 -7.09 9.26
CA VAL A 68 -11.97 -6.20 10.40
C VAL A 68 -11.16 -4.90 10.26
N ALA A 69 -9.85 -5.02 10.01
CA ALA A 69 -8.99 -3.87 9.74
C ALA A 69 -9.46 -3.08 8.52
N THR A 70 -9.83 -3.78 7.44
CA THR A 70 -10.37 -3.17 6.21
C THR A 70 -11.63 -2.36 6.50
N GLN A 71 -12.57 -2.90 7.28
CA GLN A 71 -13.81 -2.18 7.65
C GLN A 71 -13.52 -0.95 8.52
N ALA A 72 -12.57 -1.05 9.44
CA ALA A 72 -12.15 0.08 10.26
C ALA A 72 -11.60 1.23 9.39
N TRP A 73 -10.76 0.91 8.40
CA TRP A 73 -10.23 1.88 7.45
C TRP A 73 -11.31 2.49 6.54
N LEU A 74 -12.29 1.69 6.09
CA LEU A 74 -13.43 2.21 5.34
C LEU A 74 -14.22 3.24 6.14
N ASN A 75 -14.47 2.97 7.43
CA ASN A 75 -15.16 3.89 8.33
C ASN A 75 -14.34 5.18 8.50
N TYR A 76 -13.03 5.05 8.73
CA TYR A 76 -12.12 6.18 8.89
C TYR A 76 -12.09 7.10 7.67
N PHE A 77 -11.91 6.55 6.47
CA PHE A 77 -11.86 7.37 5.24
C PHE A 77 -13.23 7.93 4.85
N ASN A 78 -14.31 7.19 5.05
CA ASN A 78 -15.65 7.68 4.76
C ASN A 78 -16.13 8.80 5.70
N ALA A 79 -15.49 8.98 6.86
CA ALA A 79 -15.72 10.11 7.75
C ALA A 79 -15.03 11.41 7.28
N GLN A 80 -14.09 11.32 6.34
CA GLN A 80 -13.37 12.48 5.81
C GLN A 80 -14.22 13.27 4.81
N PRO A 81 -14.15 14.60 4.77
CA PRO A 81 -14.93 15.42 3.85
C PRO A 81 -14.52 15.15 2.39
N ASN A 82 -15.51 15.19 1.51
CA ASN A 82 -15.33 14.98 0.07
C ASN A 82 -14.57 13.71 -0.32
N THR A 83 -14.65 12.68 0.54
CA THR A 83 -13.97 11.40 0.37
C THR A 83 -14.98 10.26 0.43
N LYS A 84 -14.87 9.33 -0.50
CA LYS A 84 -15.54 8.04 -0.47
C LYS A 84 -14.50 6.94 -0.52
N ALA A 85 -14.65 5.93 0.32
CA ALA A 85 -13.78 4.76 0.33
C ALA A 85 -14.57 3.49 0.04
N VAL A 86 -13.96 2.59 -0.74
CA VAL A 86 -14.48 1.25 -1.02
C VAL A 86 -13.33 0.24 -1.02
N ALA A 87 -13.60 -0.98 -0.56
CA ALA A 87 -12.66 -2.09 -0.63
C ALA A 87 -13.04 -3.02 -1.78
N LEU A 88 -12.05 -3.45 -2.55
CA LEU A 88 -12.25 -4.39 -3.66
C LEU A 88 -10.96 -5.15 -3.98
N SER A 89 -11.08 -6.17 -4.83
CA SER A 89 -9.95 -6.82 -5.47
C SER A 89 -10.04 -6.61 -6.97
N CYS A 90 -9.09 -5.87 -7.53
CA CYS A 90 -9.03 -5.65 -8.99
C CYS A 90 -8.84 -6.96 -9.79
N LYS A 91 -8.48 -8.06 -9.13
CA LYS A 91 -8.39 -9.40 -9.73
C LYS A 91 -9.76 -10.07 -9.87
N LYS A 92 -10.77 -9.64 -9.08
CA LYS A 92 -12.13 -10.20 -9.15
C LYS A 92 -12.92 -9.53 -10.26
N ALA A 93 -13.39 -10.34 -11.20
CA ALA A 93 -14.25 -9.85 -12.27
C ALA A 93 -15.50 -9.20 -11.68
N GLY A 94 -15.80 -7.99 -12.13
CA GLY A 94 -17.00 -7.25 -11.72
C GLY A 94 -16.83 -6.27 -10.56
N ASP A 95 -15.80 -6.41 -9.70
CA ASP A 95 -15.59 -5.46 -8.59
C ASP A 95 -15.34 -4.02 -9.08
N ALA A 96 -14.56 -3.86 -10.14
CA ALA A 96 -14.29 -2.56 -10.75
C ALA A 96 -15.53 -1.90 -11.38
N LYS A 97 -16.55 -2.65 -11.77
CA LYS A 97 -17.76 -2.13 -12.43
C LYS A 97 -18.55 -1.13 -11.59
N LYS A 98 -18.35 -1.11 -10.27
CA LYS A 98 -19.02 -0.17 -9.34
C LYS A 98 -18.40 1.22 -9.36
N ILE A 99 -17.13 1.34 -9.78
CA ILE A 99 -16.34 2.57 -9.67
C ILE A 99 -16.93 3.73 -10.49
N PRO A 100 -17.33 3.57 -11.76
CA PRO A 100 -17.94 4.65 -12.53
C PRO A 100 -19.19 5.25 -11.87
N ALA A 101 -20.05 4.41 -11.31
CA ALA A 101 -21.25 4.86 -10.61
C ALA A 101 -20.94 5.63 -9.32
N LEU A 102 -19.89 5.22 -8.59
CA LEU A 102 -19.42 5.94 -7.39
C LEU A 102 -18.85 7.31 -7.77
N CYS A 103 -18.06 7.37 -8.84
CA CYS A 103 -17.51 8.62 -9.35
C CYS A 103 -18.61 9.60 -9.77
N ARG A 104 -19.67 9.14 -10.46
CA ARG A 104 -20.81 9.99 -10.81
C ARG A 104 -21.51 10.57 -9.58
N LYS A 105 -21.61 9.81 -8.49
CA LYS A 105 -22.21 10.31 -7.23
C LYS A 105 -21.36 11.39 -6.56
N LEU A 106 -20.05 11.35 -6.70
CA LEU A 106 -19.13 12.34 -6.13
C LEU A 106 -19.02 13.62 -6.97
N ALA A 107 -19.26 13.55 -8.27
CA ALA A 107 -19.17 14.69 -9.19
C ALA A 107 -20.45 14.80 -10.04
N GLN A 108 -21.61 15.05 -9.40
CA GLN A 108 -22.95 15.01 -10.00
C GLN A 108 -23.17 16.03 -11.13
N HIS A 109 -22.36 17.10 -11.18
CA HIS A 109 -22.42 18.13 -12.24
C HIS A 109 -21.71 17.73 -13.54
N ARG A 110 -21.16 16.51 -13.61
CA ARG A 110 -20.44 15.93 -14.74
C ARG A 110 -21.07 14.59 -15.17
N GLY A 111 -20.54 14.00 -16.22
CA GLY A 111 -20.98 12.68 -16.70
C GLY A 111 -22.10 12.75 -17.72
N THR A 112 -22.14 13.81 -18.52
CA THR A 112 -22.99 13.96 -19.70
C THR A 112 -22.16 14.03 -20.98
N HIS A 113 -22.75 13.87 -22.17
CA HIS A 113 -22.05 14.02 -23.44
C HIS A 113 -21.41 15.41 -23.62
N LEU A 114 -22.07 16.47 -23.12
CA LEU A 114 -21.57 17.84 -23.19
C LEU A 114 -20.51 18.14 -22.12
N LYS A 115 -20.57 17.45 -20.99
CA LYS A 115 -19.67 17.62 -19.84
C LYS A 115 -19.22 16.26 -19.32
N PRO A 116 -18.32 15.55 -20.03
CA PRO A 116 -17.84 14.25 -19.59
C PRO A 116 -17.15 14.32 -18.22
N LEU A 117 -17.31 13.27 -17.41
CA LEU A 117 -16.63 13.12 -16.14
C LEU A 117 -15.16 12.73 -16.40
N ARG A 118 -14.24 13.55 -15.92
CA ARG A 118 -12.80 13.37 -16.09
C ARG A 118 -12.19 12.86 -14.79
N MET A 119 -11.76 11.63 -14.80
CA MET A 119 -11.18 10.93 -13.65
C MET A 119 -9.67 10.80 -13.81
N MET A 120 -8.94 10.76 -12.69
CA MET A 120 -7.51 10.51 -12.66
C MET A 120 -7.20 9.43 -11.64
N ILE A 121 -6.59 8.32 -12.09
CA ILE A 121 -6.09 7.26 -11.19
C ILE A 121 -4.70 7.64 -10.70
N MET A 122 -4.53 7.63 -9.38
CA MET A 122 -3.29 7.94 -8.69
C MET A 122 -2.97 6.89 -7.60
N GLY A 123 -1.77 6.91 -7.11
CA GLY A 123 -1.30 6.05 -6.02
C GLY A 123 0.15 5.63 -6.22
N ILE A 124 0.70 5.01 -5.18
CA ILE A 124 2.08 4.53 -5.17
C ILE A 124 2.29 3.34 -6.13
N PRO A 125 3.54 2.93 -6.41
CA PRO A 125 3.81 1.74 -7.19
C PRO A 125 3.16 0.47 -6.60
N ASN A 126 2.82 -0.48 -7.44
CA ASN A 126 2.36 -1.84 -7.11
C ASN A 126 1.08 -1.97 -6.26
N VAL A 127 0.30 -0.90 -6.08
CA VAL A 127 -1.03 -0.96 -5.43
C VAL A 127 -2.13 -1.51 -6.36
N GLY A 128 -1.85 -1.64 -7.67
CA GLY A 128 -2.77 -2.25 -8.63
C GLY A 128 -3.50 -1.27 -9.54
N LYS A 129 -2.98 -0.06 -9.75
CA LYS A 129 -3.55 0.95 -10.69
C LYS A 129 -3.75 0.39 -12.09
N SER A 130 -2.72 -0.19 -12.69
CA SER A 130 -2.78 -0.76 -14.04
C SER A 130 -3.76 -1.94 -14.13
N THR A 131 -3.88 -2.74 -13.07
CA THR A 131 -4.88 -3.82 -13.01
C THR A 131 -6.29 -3.25 -12.98
N LEU A 132 -6.50 -2.18 -12.19
CA LEU A 132 -7.77 -1.47 -12.13
C LEU A 132 -8.15 -0.86 -13.48
N MET A 133 -7.20 -0.20 -14.15
CA MET A 133 -7.40 0.35 -15.49
C MET A 133 -7.86 -0.71 -16.49
N ASN A 134 -7.16 -1.85 -16.52
CA ASN A 134 -7.51 -2.95 -17.41
C ASN A 134 -8.91 -3.52 -17.11
N ALA A 135 -9.29 -3.59 -15.81
CA ALA A 135 -10.62 -4.04 -15.39
C ALA A 135 -11.73 -3.04 -15.76
N LEU A 136 -11.49 -1.74 -15.66
CA LEU A 136 -12.44 -0.68 -16.02
C LEU A 136 -12.67 -0.63 -17.52
N LEU A 137 -11.61 -0.77 -18.32
CA LEU A 137 -11.67 -0.72 -19.78
C LEU A 137 -12.05 -2.06 -20.42
N ASN A 138 -12.17 -3.11 -19.62
CA ASN A 138 -12.42 -4.49 -20.07
C ASN A 138 -11.47 -4.93 -21.20
N ARG A 139 -10.23 -4.44 -21.19
CA ARG A 139 -9.17 -4.77 -22.15
C ARG A 139 -7.80 -4.48 -21.56
N ARG A 140 -6.76 -5.13 -22.07
CA ARG A 140 -5.38 -4.93 -21.62
C ARG A 140 -4.78 -3.69 -22.30
N VAL A 141 -4.86 -2.52 -21.67
CA VAL A 141 -4.29 -1.25 -22.16
C VAL A 141 -3.05 -0.85 -21.39
N ALA A 142 -2.96 -1.21 -20.11
CA ALA A 142 -1.83 -0.92 -19.24
C ALA A 142 -0.99 -2.18 -18.98
N LYS A 143 0.33 -2.03 -18.99
CA LYS A 143 1.24 -3.11 -18.60
C LYS A 143 1.14 -3.35 -17.10
N VAL A 144 0.96 -4.59 -16.72
CA VAL A 144 0.98 -5.05 -15.32
C VAL A 144 2.28 -5.81 -15.10
N GLY A 145 3.00 -5.49 -14.04
CA GLY A 145 4.23 -6.17 -13.67
C GLY A 145 4.49 -6.01 -12.16
N ASP A 146 5.31 -6.89 -11.62
CA ASP A 146 5.64 -6.90 -10.19
C ASP A 146 6.73 -5.88 -9.83
N GLU A 147 7.49 -5.39 -10.82
CA GLU A 147 8.49 -4.34 -10.59
C GLU A 147 7.85 -2.96 -10.42
N PRO A 148 8.34 -2.11 -9.49
CA PRO A 148 7.86 -0.74 -9.35
C PRO A 148 8.11 0.10 -10.61
N ALA A 149 7.21 1.05 -10.90
CA ALA A 149 7.32 2.03 -11.99
C ALA A 149 7.19 1.46 -13.43
N VAL A 150 6.35 0.46 -13.63
CA VAL A 150 6.05 -0.12 -14.97
C VAL A 150 5.38 0.91 -15.90
N THR A 151 4.47 1.76 -15.39
CA THR A 151 3.85 2.85 -16.15
C THR A 151 4.78 4.06 -16.16
N LYS A 152 5.23 4.46 -17.35
CA LYS A 152 6.23 5.54 -17.52
C LYS A 152 5.64 6.89 -17.87
N SER A 153 4.42 6.93 -18.41
CA SER A 153 3.77 8.17 -18.87
C SER A 153 2.27 8.14 -18.57
N GLN A 154 1.70 9.34 -18.44
CA GLN A 154 0.24 9.47 -18.35
C GLN A 154 -0.42 9.10 -19.67
N GLN A 155 -1.56 8.39 -19.59
CA GLN A 155 -2.38 8.03 -20.73
C GLN A 155 -3.85 8.25 -20.40
N ARG A 156 -4.60 8.84 -21.35
CA ARG A 156 -6.04 9.06 -21.22
C ARG A 156 -6.78 8.03 -22.04
N PHE A 157 -7.86 7.52 -21.46
CA PHE A 157 -8.77 6.55 -22.08
C PHE A 157 -10.22 6.97 -21.88
N ASP A 158 -11.04 6.81 -22.90
CA ASP A 158 -12.48 6.98 -22.78
C ASP A 158 -13.07 5.64 -22.30
N LEU A 159 -13.87 5.69 -21.23
CA LEU A 159 -14.65 4.56 -20.74
C LEU A 159 -15.95 4.44 -21.54
N ASP A 160 -16.57 5.58 -21.76
CA ASP A 160 -17.75 5.77 -22.62
C ASP A 160 -17.82 7.25 -23.07
N ASP A 161 -18.86 7.64 -23.80
CA ASP A 161 -19.04 9.01 -24.31
C ASP A 161 -19.22 10.07 -23.20
N THR A 162 -19.41 9.63 -21.96
CA THR A 162 -19.69 10.51 -20.80
C THR A 162 -18.59 10.49 -19.75
N MET A 163 -17.60 9.61 -19.90
CA MET A 163 -16.55 9.41 -18.91
C MET A 163 -15.20 9.10 -19.53
N ASN A 164 -14.15 9.73 -19.04
CA ASN A 164 -12.78 9.37 -19.37
C ASN A 164 -11.91 9.28 -18.12
N ILE A 165 -10.80 8.56 -18.24
CA ILE A 165 -9.89 8.27 -17.15
C ILE A 165 -8.45 8.45 -17.59
N THR A 166 -7.67 9.13 -16.78
CA THR A 166 -6.22 9.30 -16.97
C THR A 166 -5.47 8.39 -16.02
N ASP A 167 -4.67 7.48 -16.57
CA ASP A 167 -3.71 6.66 -15.80
C ASP A 167 -2.44 7.46 -15.53
N THR A 168 -1.88 7.31 -14.33
CA THR A 168 -0.64 7.97 -13.94
C THR A 168 0.42 6.97 -13.51
N PRO A 169 1.72 7.28 -13.72
CA PRO A 169 2.81 6.53 -13.10
C PRO A 169 2.61 6.42 -11.59
N GLY A 170 3.11 5.33 -11.01
CA GLY A 170 3.20 5.22 -9.55
C GLY A 170 4.13 6.28 -8.99
N MET A 171 3.66 7.04 -8.01
CA MET A 171 4.43 8.12 -7.40
C MET A 171 4.55 7.90 -5.90
N MET A 172 5.79 7.95 -5.42
CA MET A 172 6.10 8.10 -3.99
C MET A 172 6.25 9.59 -3.67
N TRP A 173 6.41 9.92 -2.41
CA TRP A 173 6.77 11.26 -1.94
C TRP A 173 8.25 11.29 -1.51
N PRO A 174 8.90 12.47 -1.51
CA PRO A 174 10.35 12.57 -1.36
C PRO A 174 10.90 12.06 -0.03
N LYS A 175 10.12 12.16 1.05
CA LYS A 175 10.54 11.75 2.39
C LYS A 175 9.47 10.91 3.06
N ILE A 176 9.79 9.67 3.37
CA ILE A 176 8.97 8.80 4.23
C ILE A 176 9.27 9.20 5.68
N GLU A 177 8.25 9.67 6.41
CA GLU A 177 8.42 10.27 7.74
C GLU A 177 8.67 9.22 8.82
N HIS A 178 8.03 8.05 8.71
CA HIS A 178 8.13 6.98 9.71
C HIS A 178 8.86 5.76 9.13
N ASP A 179 9.87 5.28 9.83
CA ASP A 179 10.65 4.10 9.40
C ASP A 179 9.77 2.88 9.18
N SER A 180 8.74 2.67 10.02
CA SER A 180 7.78 1.58 9.87
C SER A 180 7.04 1.62 8.52
N ASP A 181 6.72 2.81 8.00
CA ASP A 181 6.08 2.96 6.68
C ASP A 181 7.01 2.48 5.57
N GLY A 182 8.31 2.83 5.67
CA GLY A 182 9.32 2.36 4.74
C GLY A 182 9.38 0.83 4.67
N PHE A 183 9.39 0.16 5.83
CA PHE A 183 9.37 -1.30 5.92
C PHE A 183 8.06 -1.91 5.38
N MET A 184 6.89 -1.35 5.73
CA MET A 184 5.60 -1.81 5.21
C MET A 184 5.51 -1.67 3.68
N LEU A 185 5.97 -0.55 3.13
CA LEU A 185 6.02 -0.29 1.70
C LEU A 185 6.98 -1.24 0.98
N ALA A 186 8.13 -1.53 1.57
CA ALA A 186 9.08 -2.52 1.05
C ALA A 186 8.50 -3.95 1.09
N ALA A 187 7.87 -4.33 2.20
CA ALA A 187 7.20 -5.62 2.33
C ALA A 187 6.11 -5.82 1.26
N SER A 188 5.34 -4.76 0.94
CA SER A 188 4.30 -4.79 -0.12
C SER A 188 4.85 -4.70 -1.54
N HIS A 189 6.17 -4.51 -1.70
CA HIS A 189 6.87 -4.30 -2.98
C HIS A 189 6.53 -2.96 -3.66
N ALA A 190 6.09 -1.95 -2.90
CA ALA A 190 5.91 -0.58 -3.40
C ALA A 190 7.26 0.13 -3.62
N ILE A 191 8.30 -0.30 -2.90
CA ILE A 191 9.69 0.15 -3.01
C ILE A 191 10.49 -0.93 -3.73
N GLY A 192 11.39 -0.51 -4.64
CA GLY A 192 12.25 -1.42 -5.40
C GLY A 192 13.26 -2.15 -4.53
N ARG A 193 13.56 -3.42 -4.84
CA ARG A 193 14.48 -4.27 -4.07
C ARG A 193 15.87 -3.66 -3.88
N ASN A 194 16.36 -2.89 -4.83
CA ASN A 194 17.69 -2.27 -4.75
C ASN A 194 17.81 -1.19 -3.65
N ALA A 195 16.71 -0.81 -3.01
CA ALA A 195 16.68 0.22 -1.97
C ALA A 195 16.60 -0.35 -0.56
N VAL A 196 16.52 -1.68 -0.41
CA VAL A 196 16.28 -2.35 0.88
C VAL A 196 17.09 -3.65 0.97
N ILE A 197 17.28 -4.11 2.20
CA ILE A 197 17.81 -5.44 2.52
C ILE A 197 16.59 -6.32 2.82
N ASP A 198 16.38 -7.37 2.03
CA ASP A 198 15.19 -8.23 2.15
C ASP A 198 15.10 -8.89 3.55
N GLU A 199 16.22 -9.21 4.19
CA GLU A 199 16.28 -9.76 5.54
C GLU A 199 15.73 -8.81 6.59
N ASP A 200 16.09 -7.51 6.53
CA ASP A 200 15.59 -6.50 7.47
C ASP A 200 14.09 -6.29 7.31
N VAL A 201 13.61 -6.28 6.06
CA VAL A 201 12.17 -6.15 5.75
C VAL A 201 11.40 -7.38 6.23
N ALA A 202 11.97 -8.57 6.04
CA ALA A 202 11.35 -9.82 6.48
C ALA A 202 11.31 -9.91 8.02
N LEU A 203 12.35 -9.45 8.71
CA LEU A 203 12.38 -9.40 10.17
C LEU A 203 11.31 -8.47 10.72
N PHE A 204 11.22 -7.24 10.20
CA PHE A 204 10.17 -6.30 10.57
C PHE A 204 8.76 -6.89 10.34
N LEU A 205 8.54 -7.52 9.19
CA LEU A 205 7.26 -8.15 8.86
C LEU A 205 6.96 -9.32 9.80
N ALA A 206 7.96 -10.14 10.14
CA ALA A 206 7.81 -11.28 11.04
C ALA A 206 7.39 -10.83 12.43
N ASP A 207 8.06 -9.84 13.02
CA ASP A 207 7.72 -9.28 14.33
C ASP A 207 6.30 -8.69 14.35
N ASN A 208 5.91 -7.98 13.28
CA ASN A 208 4.57 -7.41 13.17
C ASN A 208 3.49 -8.50 13.10
N LEU A 209 3.69 -9.52 12.26
CA LEU A 209 2.72 -10.60 12.09
C LEU A 209 2.67 -11.55 13.29
N LEU A 210 3.77 -11.83 13.98
CA LEU A 210 3.77 -12.61 15.23
C LEU A 210 2.94 -11.94 16.31
N LYS A 211 3.03 -10.63 16.42
CA LYS A 211 2.24 -9.84 17.38
C LYS A 211 0.74 -9.88 17.09
N THR A 212 0.36 -9.91 15.80
CA THR A 212 -1.03 -9.68 15.39
C THR A 212 -1.75 -10.95 14.91
N TYR A 213 -1.02 -11.86 14.24
CA TYR A 213 -1.57 -13.04 13.57
C TYR A 213 -0.75 -14.32 13.85
N PRO A 214 -0.39 -14.65 15.12
CA PRO A 214 0.46 -15.81 15.43
C PRO A 214 -0.16 -17.11 14.93
N ASP A 215 -1.50 -17.26 15.01
CA ASP A 215 -2.19 -18.47 14.56
C ASP A 215 -2.07 -18.71 13.05
N LEU A 216 -2.11 -17.64 12.23
CA LEU A 216 -1.94 -17.76 10.79
C LEU A 216 -0.52 -18.19 10.42
N LEU A 217 0.46 -17.69 11.14
CA LEU A 217 1.87 -18.10 10.97
C LEU A 217 2.07 -19.56 11.38
N ASN A 218 1.46 -19.96 12.51
CA ASN A 218 1.47 -21.35 12.95
C ASN A 218 0.88 -22.28 11.89
N ILE A 219 -0.30 -21.97 11.37
CA ILE A 219 -0.96 -22.75 10.30
C ILE A 219 -0.09 -22.80 9.04
N ARG A 220 0.46 -21.67 8.59
CA ARG A 220 1.24 -21.59 7.36
C ARG A 220 2.53 -22.40 7.45
N TYR A 221 3.28 -22.26 8.54
CA TYR A 221 4.60 -22.84 8.70
C TYR A 221 4.60 -24.10 9.58
N LYS A 222 3.45 -24.51 10.10
CA LYS A 222 3.25 -25.71 10.94
C LYS A 222 4.20 -25.72 12.14
N LEU A 223 4.20 -24.61 12.87
CA LEU A 223 5.12 -24.42 14.00
C LEU A 223 4.88 -25.42 15.13
N ASP A 224 3.61 -25.82 15.36
CA ASP A 224 3.24 -26.86 16.33
C ASP A 224 3.90 -28.20 16.04
N GLU A 225 4.03 -28.60 14.76
CA GLU A 225 4.74 -29.83 14.37
C GLU A 225 6.22 -29.77 14.76
N MET A 226 6.77 -28.54 14.88
CA MET A 226 8.13 -28.29 15.33
C MET A 226 8.23 -28.06 16.85
N LYS A 227 7.10 -28.16 17.58
CA LYS A 227 6.97 -27.86 19.02
C LYS A 227 7.36 -26.41 19.36
N LEU A 228 7.06 -25.48 18.46
CA LEU A 228 7.28 -24.05 18.63
C LEU A 228 5.95 -23.34 18.89
N ASP A 229 5.97 -22.35 19.77
CA ASP A 229 4.83 -21.53 20.15
C ASP A 229 4.99 -20.14 19.54
N ALA A 230 4.23 -19.83 18.47
CA ALA A 230 4.32 -18.57 17.74
C ALA A 230 4.13 -17.33 18.66
N SER A 231 3.38 -17.45 19.77
CA SER A 231 3.17 -16.34 20.71
C SER A 231 4.37 -15.97 21.55
N LYS A 232 5.41 -16.81 21.55
CA LYS A 232 6.65 -16.63 22.32
C LYS A 232 7.87 -16.40 21.45
N MET A 233 7.70 -16.40 20.13
CA MET A 233 8.76 -16.21 19.15
C MET A 233 8.95 -14.74 18.81
N ASP A 234 10.17 -14.37 18.46
CA ASP A 234 10.47 -13.14 17.74
C ASP A 234 10.63 -13.42 16.23
N GLY A 235 10.89 -12.35 15.47
CA GLY A 235 11.06 -12.45 14.02
C GLY A 235 12.24 -13.32 13.59
N VAL A 236 13.32 -13.33 14.38
CA VAL A 236 14.51 -14.16 14.11
C VAL A 236 14.16 -15.63 14.27
N ASP A 237 13.49 -15.99 15.37
CA ASP A 237 13.03 -17.35 15.63
C ASP A 237 12.12 -17.86 14.51
N LEU A 238 11.18 -17.01 14.05
CA LEU A 238 10.27 -17.37 12.97
C LEU A 238 11.02 -17.63 11.66
N LEU A 239 11.91 -16.73 11.27
CA LEU A 239 12.67 -16.88 10.02
C LEU A 239 13.59 -18.12 10.09
N GLU A 240 14.19 -18.40 11.24
CA GLU A 240 14.98 -19.62 11.44
C GLU A 240 14.11 -20.89 11.36
N ALA A 241 12.91 -20.87 11.96
CA ALA A 241 11.95 -21.98 11.86
C ALA A 241 11.53 -22.24 10.40
N ILE A 242 11.30 -21.18 9.62
CA ILE A 242 10.97 -21.28 8.18
C ILE A 242 12.17 -21.89 7.42
N ALA A 243 13.38 -21.43 7.68
CA ALA A 243 14.59 -21.95 7.04
C ALA A 243 14.77 -23.47 7.33
N LYS A 244 14.58 -23.86 8.58
CA LYS A 244 14.62 -25.28 9.03
C LYS A 244 13.53 -26.10 8.33
N ARG A 245 12.30 -25.63 8.33
CA ARG A 245 11.15 -26.31 7.70
C ARG A 245 11.33 -26.51 6.19
N ARG A 246 11.94 -25.52 5.51
CA ARG A 246 12.17 -25.53 4.07
C ARG A 246 13.51 -26.15 3.67
N SER A 247 14.33 -26.55 4.66
CA SER A 247 15.70 -27.04 4.46
C SER A 247 16.56 -26.06 3.63
N TYR A 248 16.41 -24.76 3.88
CA TYR A 248 17.20 -23.73 3.22
C TYR A 248 18.57 -23.61 3.87
N LYS A 249 19.54 -24.38 3.37
CA LYS A 249 20.92 -24.39 3.81
C LYS A 249 21.84 -23.86 2.70
N ARG A 250 22.84 -23.11 3.11
CA ARG A 250 23.97 -22.70 2.27
C ARG A 250 24.99 -23.84 2.17
N HIS A 251 25.95 -23.71 1.26
CA HIS A 251 27.00 -24.69 1.07
C HIS A 251 27.92 -24.88 2.33
N ASP A 252 28.01 -23.83 3.16
CA ASP A 252 28.73 -23.84 4.43
C ASP A 252 27.98 -24.51 5.59
N GLY A 253 26.75 -24.99 5.33
CA GLY A 253 25.91 -25.65 6.31
C GLY A 253 25.05 -24.70 7.17
N LEU A 254 25.23 -23.39 7.05
CA LEU A 254 24.39 -22.36 7.72
C LEU A 254 23.05 -22.21 7.06
N TRP A 255 22.08 -21.63 7.79
CA TRP A 255 20.76 -21.30 7.22
C TRP A 255 20.89 -20.17 6.21
N ASP A 256 20.17 -20.30 5.11
CA ASP A 256 20.10 -19.30 4.03
C ASP A 256 19.06 -18.25 4.39
N THR A 257 19.50 -17.18 5.06
CA THR A 257 18.64 -16.08 5.53
C THR A 257 18.05 -15.28 4.37
N GLU A 258 18.83 -15.01 3.33
CA GLU A 258 18.37 -14.28 2.14
C GLU A 258 17.23 -15.02 1.43
N LYS A 259 17.42 -16.31 1.14
CA LYS A 259 16.38 -17.15 0.52
C LYS A 259 15.15 -17.26 1.40
N THR A 260 15.32 -17.33 2.72
CA THR A 260 14.22 -17.40 3.67
C THR A 260 13.42 -16.10 3.68
N ALA A 261 14.11 -14.95 3.73
CA ALA A 261 13.49 -13.63 3.68
C ALA A 261 12.67 -13.45 2.40
N VAL A 262 13.25 -13.73 1.23
CA VAL A 262 12.56 -13.65 -0.06
C VAL A 262 11.33 -14.56 -0.09
N THR A 263 11.41 -15.77 0.47
CA THR A 263 10.29 -16.72 0.52
C THR A 263 9.16 -16.18 1.42
N PHE A 264 9.51 -15.68 2.61
CA PHE A 264 8.54 -15.13 3.56
C PHE A 264 7.82 -13.89 3.00
N LEU A 265 8.57 -12.95 2.43
CA LEU A 265 8.01 -11.78 1.74
C LEU A 265 7.11 -12.16 0.57
N THR A 266 7.48 -13.20 -0.17
CA THR A 266 6.66 -13.73 -1.27
C THR A 266 5.37 -14.34 -0.77
N ASP A 267 5.39 -15.11 0.31
CA ASP A 267 4.21 -15.66 0.97
C ASP A 267 3.23 -14.56 1.42
N TYR A 268 3.75 -13.48 2.01
CA TYR A 268 2.94 -12.30 2.36
C TYR A 268 2.33 -11.62 1.13
N ARG A 269 3.13 -11.35 0.10
CA ARG A 269 2.69 -10.65 -1.12
C ARG A 269 1.59 -11.40 -1.86
N HIS A 270 1.64 -12.73 -1.87
CA HIS A 270 0.65 -13.58 -2.52
C HIS A 270 -0.50 -14.04 -1.63
N GLY A 271 -0.50 -13.69 -0.33
CA GLY A 271 -1.55 -14.05 0.62
C GLY A 271 -1.48 -15.50 1.10
N ALA A 272 -0.33 -16.16 0.95
CA ALA A 272 -0.15 -17.54 1.40
C ALA A 272 -0.16 -17.69 2.94
N ILE A 273 0.10 -16.60 3.68
CA ILE A 273 -0.02 -16.55 5.14
C ILE A 273 -1.49 -16.49 5.58
N GLY A 274 -2.35 -15.94 4.73
CA GLY A 274 -3.74 -15.64 5.03
C GLY A 274 -4.07 -14.17 4.82
N ARG A 275 -5.25 -13.76 5.31
CA ARG A 275 -5.70 -12.36 5.23
C ARG A 275 -5.14 -11.57 6.40
N VAL A 276 -4.17 -10.71 6.14
CA VAL A 276 -3.46 -9.93 7.16
C VAL A 276 -3.43 -8.46 6.79
N SER A 277 -3.40 -7.59 7.80
CA SER A 277 -3.19 -6.14 7.65
C SER A 277 -2.10 -5.69 8.62
N LEU A 278 -1.22 -4.81 8.17
CA LEU A 278 -0.07 -4.37 8.96
C LEU A 278 -0.40 -3.19 9.88
N GLU A 279 -1.56 -2.56 9.66
CA GLU A 279 -2.01 -1.41 10.43
C GLU A 279 -3.53 -1.30 10.49
N THR A 280 -4.01 -0.63 11.53
CA THR A 280 -5.39 -0.19 11.72
C THR A 280 -5.39 1.32 11.98
N PRO A 281 -6.54 2.04 11.90
CA PRO A 281 -6.60 3.45 12.30
C PRO A 281 -6.10 3.69 13.73
N ILE A 282 -6.36 2.76 14.64
CA ILE A 282 -5.94 2.83 16.04
C ILE A 282 -4.42 2.66 16.15
N SER A 283 -3.86 1.56 15.63
CA SER A 283 -2.43 1.30 15.70
C SER A 283 -1.61 2.40 15.01
N ARG A 284 -2.16 2.99 13.94
CA ARG A 284 -1.55 4.13 13.25
C ARG A 284 -1.47 5.36 14.17
N THR A 285 -2.55 5.68 14.86
CA THR A 285 -2.58 6.79 15.81
C THR A 285 -1.61 6.58 16.97
N GLU A 286 -1.54 5.37 17.51
CA GLU A 286 -0.61 4.99 18.57
C GLU A 286 0.85 5.15 18.12
N MET A 287 1.18 4.70 16.91
CA MET A 287 2.51 4.80 16.30
C MET A 287 2.94 6.28 16.16
N ILE A 288 2.07 7.15 15.62
CA ILE A 288 2.35 8.57 15.44
C ILE A 288 2.57 9.25 16.81
N ASN A 289 1.72 8.95 17.79
CA ASN A 289 1.83 9.49 19.12
C ASN A 289 3.13 9.04 19.83
N ALA A 290 3.57 7.81 19.61
CA ALA A 290 4.82 7.29 20.16
C ALA A 290 6.04 7.99 19.53
N ALA A 291 6.05 8.20 18.22
CA ALA A 291 7.10 8.92 17.51
C ALA A 291 7.22 10.37 17.99
N SER A 292 6.09 11.08 18.13
CA SER A 292 6.07 12.48 18.61
C SER A 292 6.60 12.65 20.02
N LYS A 293 6.44 11.64 20.90
CA LYS A 293 7.00 11.66 22.27
C LYS A 293 8.51 11.48 22.30
N GLN A 294 9.08 10.77 21.34
CA GLN A 294 10.53 10.57 21.23
C GLN A 294 11.26 11.79 20.67
N GLU A 295 10.58 12.62 19.88
CA GLU A 295 11.11 13.86 19.31
C GLU A 295 10.98 15.09 20.24
N ALA A 296 10.24 14.98 21.35
CA ALA A 296 10.13 16.07 22.32
C ALA A 296 11.49 16.31 22.97
N PRO A 297 12.06 17.53 22.89
CA PRO A 297 13.35 17.83 23.50
C PRO A 297 13.25 17.62 25.01
N THR A 298 14.21 16.86 25.55
CA THR A 298 14.46 16.79 27.01
C THR A 298 14.73 18.21 27.48
N THR A 299 13.76 18.82 28.16
CA THR A 299 13.98 20.12 28.82
C THR A 299 15.08 19.92 29.88
N TYR A 300 16.28 20.40 29.59
CA TYR A 300 17.31 20.57 30.60
C TYR A 300 16.76 21.56 31.61
N THR A 301 16.36 21.08 32.76
CA THR A 301 16.21 21.93 33.95
C THR A 301 17.60 22.30 34.41
N ASP A 302 18.02 23.49 34.05
CA ASP A 302 19.22 24.12 34.58
C ASP A 302 18.98 24.34 36.08
N HIS A 303 19.53 23.49 36.92
CA HIS A 303 19.65 23.73 38.35
C HIS A 303 20.91 24.55 38.56
N THR A 304 20.79 25.87 38.43
CA THR A 304 21.73 26.81 39.00
C THR A 304 21.28 27.13 40.43
N ASP A 305 21.96 26.50 41.38
CA ASP A 305 22.12 26.99 42.75
C ASP A 305 23.39 27.85 42.85
#